data_2e213541117afae48fb86bc986e5046b
#
_entry.id   2e213541117afae48fb86bc986e5046b
#
_cell.length_a   1.000
_cell.length_b   1.000
_cell.length_c   1.000
_cell.angle_alpha   90.00
_cell.angle_beta   90.00
_cell.angle_gamma   90.00
#
_symmetry.space_group_name_H-M   'P 1'
#
loop_
_entity.id
_entity.type
_entity.pdbx_description
1 polymer ?
#
loop_
_entity_poly.entity_id
_entity_poly.type
_entity_poly.pdbx_seq_one_letter_code
_entity_poly.pdbx_strand_id
1 'polypeptide(L)'
;MNKEDIKFLNDLRNEMLTQDTCCQANPRFWVIRQKELIYWCNKSVSNSFFIFDKDEAEIIFEGDDKDIPNYLISLVNELYENGDIDCNLEDVKVYSFGGIEIDFKFDGGCYTICDEIDLEYFLKRCLDMDVELGYCQEKYMIQYDTFFMTLREAKEHLEKNKHHYNNTAKPYAMTAWRSPQVERLYEIIQNTDWSELDETN
;
A
#
# COMPACT_ATOMS: atom_id res chain seq x y z
N MET A 1 -39.08 12.71 19.04
CA MET A 1 -37.63 12.49 19.00
C MET A 1 -37.08 13.15 20.27
N ASN A 2 -36.04 12.60 20.89
CA ASN A 2 -35.49 13.24 22.10
C ASN A 2 -34.55 14.42 21.74
N LYS A 3 -34.24 15.28 22.71
CA LYS A 3 -33.39 16.48 22.49
C LYS A 3 -31.97 16.17 22.06
N GLU A 4 -31.43 15.02 22.49
CA GLU A 4 -30.09 14.60 22.12
C GLU A 4 -30.04 14.18 20.65
N ASP A 5 -31.07 13.47 20.15
CA ASP A 5 -31.18 13.09 18.74
C ASP A 5 -31.35 14.32 17.84
N ILE A 6 -32.15 15.29 18.25
CA ILE A 6 -32.34 16.55 17.51
C ILE A 6 -31.02 17.31 17.40
N LYS A 7 -30.33 17.45 18.52
CA LYS A 7 -29.00 18.09 18.53
C LYS A 7 -28.02 17.35 17.61
N PHE A 8 -27.94 16.03 17.72
CA PHE A 8 -27.06 15.22 16.87
C PHE A 8 -27.37 15.44 15.38
N LEU A 9 -28.64 15.43 14.97
CA LEU A 9 -29.01 15.62 13.57
C LEU A 9 -28.69 17.04 13.05
N ASN A 10 -28.85 18.08 13.89
CA ASN A 10 -28.45 19.43 13.55
C ASN A 10 -26.92 19.55 13.39
N ASP A 11 -26.16 18.99 14.32
CA ASP A 11 -24.70 18.99 14.27
C ASP A 11 -24.22 18.26 13.02
N LEU A 12 -24.76 17.07 12.72
CA LEU A 12 -24.46 16.28 11.53
C LEU A 12 -24.79 17.04 10.24
N ARG A 13 -26.00 17.66 10.16
CA ARG A 13 -26.38 18.49 9.02
C ARG A 13 -25.40 19.61 8.76
N ASN A 14 -25.05 20.36 9.80
CA ASN A 14 -24.13 21.49 9.69
C ASN A 14 -22.74 21.02 9.23
N GLU A 15 -22.25 19.91 9.77
CA GLU A 15 -20.99 19.33 9.36
C GLU A 15 -21.02 18.83 7.90
N MET A 16 -22.06 18.15 7.47
CA MET A 16 -22.21 17.70 6.08
C MET A 16 -22.26 18.86 5.07
N LEU A 17 -22.86 19.99 5.45
CA LEU A 17 -22.95 21.20 4.61
C LEU A 17 -21.63 21.99 4.57
N THR A 18 -20.81 21.94 5.61
CA THR A 18 -19.61 22.78 5.77
C THR A 18 -18.31 22.02 5.61
N GLN A 19 -18.35 20.67 5.58
CA GLN A 19 -17.15 19.87 5.39
C GLN A 19 -16.45 20.18 4.06
N ASP A 20 -15.17 19.88 3.99
CA ASP A 20 -14.34 20.12 2.82
C ASP A 20 -14.99 19.53 1.54
N THR A 21 -15.09 20.36 0.51
CA THR A 21 -15.65 20.03 -0.80
C THR A 21 -14.57 19.84 -1.86
N CYS A 22 -13.35 19.45 -1.48
CA CYS A 22 -12.21 19.23 -2.37
C CYS A 22 -12.46 18.19 -3.48
N CYS A 23 -13.57 17.46 -3.43
CA CYS A 23 -13.95 16.49 -4.45
C CYS A 23 -15.41 16.67 -4.89
N GLN A 24 -15.73 16.19 -6.11
CA GLN A 24 -17.07 16.25 -6.70
C GLN A 24 -18.00 15.09 -6.27
N ALA A 25 -17.61 14.31 -5.24
CA ALA A 25 -18.44 13.20 -4.76
C ALA A 25 -19.77 13.72 -4.20
N ASN A 26 -20.91 13.19 -4.72
CA ASN A 26 -22.25 13.49 -4.22
C ASN A 26 -23.22 12.33 -4.55
N PRO A 27 -23.98 11.76 -3.61
CA PRO A 27 -23.83 11.94 -2.16
C PRO A 27 -22.47 11.42 -1.67
N ARG A 28 -21.85 12.15 -0.76
CA ARG A 28 -20.50 11.90 -0.30
C ARG A 28 -20.48 11.10 0.98
N PHE A 29 -19.60 10.11 1.03
CA PHE A 29 -19.18 9.47 2.28
C PHE A 29 -17.67 9.32 2.31
N TRP A 30 -17.11 9.03 3.47
CA TRP A 30 -15.68 8.92 3.67
C TRP A 30 -15.31 7.49 4.08
N VAL A 31 -14.17 7.05 3.58
CA VAL A 31 -13.53 5.78 3.93
C VAL A 31 -12.07 6.05 4.28
N ILE A 32 -11.41 5.11 4.93
CA ILE A 32 -9.96 5.13 5.03
C ILE A 32 -9.38 4.35 3.85
N ARG A 33 -8.35 4.90 3.21
CA ARG A 33 -7.52 4.18 2.26
C ARG A 33 -6.06 4.30 2.64
N GLN A 34 -5.30 3.26 2.35
CA GLN A 34 -3.86 3.23 2.52
C GLN A 34 -3.21 2.54 1.34
N LYS A 35 -1.91 2.74 1.16
CA LYS A 35 -1.16 2.00 0.16
C LYS A 35 -0.87 0.60 0.69
N GLU A 36 -1.05 -0.38 -0.18
CA GLU A 36 -0.74 -1.78 0.08
C GLU A 36 0.02 -2.33 -1.12
N LEU A 37 0.91 -3.27 -0.87
CA LEU A 37 1.59 -4.01 -1.91
C LEU A 37 0.67 -5.12 -2.41
N ILE A 38 0.50 -5.16 -3.72
CA ILE A 38 -0.21 -6.23 -4.41
C ILE A 38 0.84 -7.06 -5.12
N TYR A 39 1.08 -8.26 -4.61
CA TYR A 39 2.02 -9.21 -5.16
C TYR A 39 1.43 -9.95 -6.37
N TRP A 40 2.30 -10.53 -7.18
CA TRP A 40 1.94 -11.32 -8.38
C TRP A 40 1.15 -10.53 -9.42
N CYS A 41 1.44 -9.25 -9.55
CA CYS A 41 0.85 -8.43 -10.61
C CYS A 41 1.60 -8.60 -11.95
N ASN A 42 1.05 -8.05 -13.03
CA ASN A 42 1.74 -8.04 -14.32
C ASN A 42 2.91 -7.03 -14.30
N LYS A 43 4.06 -7.39 -14.85
CA LYS A 43 5.25 -6.51 -14.99
C LYS A 43 4.88 -5.13 -15.57
N SER A 44 3.96 -5.06 -16.52
CA SER A 44 3.55 -3.80 -17.17
C SER A 44 2.90 -2.77 -16.24
N VAL A 45 2.42 -3.19 -15.08
CA VAL A 45 1.78 -2.34 -14.06
C VAL A 45 2.53 -2.32 -12.74
N SER A 46 3.63 -3.05 -12.64
CA SER A 46 4.44 -3.14 -11.42
C SER A 46 5.23 -1.85 -11.18
N ASN A 47 5.53 -1.59 -9.91
CA ASN A 47 6.45 -0.54 -9.46
C ASN A 47 7.77 -1.13 -8.97
N SER A 48 7.77 -2.40 -8.59
CA SER A 48 8.88 -3.15 -8.06
C SER A 48 8.70 -4.64 -8.33
N PHE A 49 9.70 -5.42 -8.00
CA PHE A 49 9.66 -6.86 -8.07
C PHE A 49 10.06 -7.48 -6.73
N PHE A 50 9.86 -8.78 -6.59
CA PHE A 50 10.27 -9.54 -5.42
C PHE A 50 10.79 -10.91 -5.84
N ILE A 51 11.64 -11.49 -5.02
CA ILE A 51 12.09 -12.86 -5.11
C ILE A 51 11.44 -13.65 -3.96
N PHE A 52 10.74 -14.70 -4.31
CA PHE A 52 10.07 -15.60 -3.39
C PHE A 52 10.86 -16.90 -3.28
N ASP A 53 11.27 -17.25 -2.07
CA ASP A 53 11.88 -18.55 -1.76
C ASP A 53 10.76 -19.56 -1.54
N LYS A 54 10.77 -20.64 -2.33
CA LYS A 54 9.72 -21.66 -2.27
C LYS A 54 9.94 -22.67 -1.15
N ASP A 55 11.18 -22.88 -0.74
CA ASP A 55 11.51 -23.82 0.32
C ASP A 55 11.09 -23.25 1.68
N GLU A 56 11.39 -21.97 1.94
CA GLU A 56 11.02 -21.28 3.17
C GLU A 56 9.60 -20.63 3.11
N ALA A 57 9.01 -20.58 1.91
CA ALA A 57 7.71 -19.96 1.62
C ALA A 57 7.63 -18.48 2.03
N GLU A 58 8.70 -17.72 1.79
CA GLU A 58 8.81 -16.31 2.16
C GLU A 58 9.39 -15.44 1.03
N ILE A 59 9.16 -14.12 1.14
CA ILE A 59 9.78 -13.13 0.25
C ILE A 59 11.14 -12.77 0.83
N ILE A 60 12.22 -13.13 0.11
CA ILE A 60 13.61 -12.88 0.51
C ILE A 60 14.17 -11.56 -0.05
N PHE A 61 13.52 -10.99 -1.06
CA PHE A 61 13.86 -9.68 -1.61
C PHE A 61 12.61 -8.97 -2.13
N GLU A 62 12.54 -7.66 -1.88
CA GLU A 62 11.53 -6.76 -2.44
C GLU A 62 12.19 -5.41 -2.72
N GLY A 63 12.09 -4.95 -3.97
CA GLY A 63 12.75 -3.68 -4.36
C GLY A 63 12.67 -3.41 -5.86
N ASP A 64 13.57 -2.57 -6.33
CA ASP A 64 13.80 -2.30 -7.75
C ASP A 64 15.27 -2.61 -8.11
N ASP A 65 15.63 -2.44 -9.38
CA ASP A 65 16.97 -2.80 -9.89
C ASP A 65 18.12 -2.14 -9.11
N LYS A 66 17.91 -0.95 -8.56
CA LYS A 66 18.95 -0.23 -7.79
C LYS A 66 19.25 -0.89 -6.43
N ASP A 67 18.35 -1.71 -5.93
CA ASP A 67 18.51 -2.39 -4.64
C ASP A 67 19.25 -3.73 -4.79
N ILE A 68 19.33 -4.28 -6.02
CA ILE A 68 19.97 -5.58 -6.34
C ILE A 68 21.43 -5.65 -5.82
N PRO A 69 22.32 -4.66 -6.06
CA PRO A 69 23.71 -4.80 -5.65
C PRO A 69 23.88 -4.97 -4.14
N ASN A 70 23.17 -4.18 -3.35
CA ASN A 70 23.23 -4.26 -1.90
C ASN A 70 22.67 -5.58 -1.37
N TYR A 71 21.55 -6.03 -1.93
CA TYR A 71 20.95 -7.30 -1.58
C TYR A 71 21.89 -8.47 -1.88
N LEU A 72 22.42 -8.54 -3.10
CA LEU A 72 23.30 -9.63 -3.53
C LEU A 72 24.56 -9.72 -2.67
N ILE A 73 25.22 -8.58 -2.41
CA ILE A 73 26.42 -8.53 -1.57
C ILE A 73 26.09 -9.00 -0.14
N SER A 74 24.97 -8.55 0.42
CA SER A 74 24.55 -8.94 1.77
C SER A 74 24.26 -10.45 1.85
N LEU A 75 23.48 -10.97 0.92
CA LEU A 75 23.10 -12.38 0.88
C LEU A 75 24.33 -13.30 0.74
N VAL A 76 25.21 -13.03 -0.23
CA VAL A 76 26.37 -13.90 -0.45
C VAL A 76 27.35 -13.85 0.73
N ASN A 77 27.55 -12.68 1.35
CA ASN A 77 28.36 -12.57 2.57
C ASN A 77 27.76 -13.39 3.72
N GLU A 78 26.44 -13.31 3.92
CA GLU A 78 25.75 -14.07 4.96
C GLU A 78 25.89 -15.59 4.75
N LEU A 79 25.63 -16.07 3.53
CA LEU A 79 25.78 -17.48 3.21
C LEU A 79 27.24 -17.98 3.37
N TYR A 80 28.22 -17.15 3.01
CA TYR A 80 29.63 -17.48 3.19
C TYR A 80 30.03 -17.51 4.68
N GLU A 81 29.60 -16.55 5.48
CA GLU A 81 29.87 -16.51 6.92
C GLU A 81 29.20 -17.67 7.67
N ASN A 82 28.03 -18.11 7.24
CA ASN A 82 27.32 -19.25 7.78
C ASN A 82 27.93 -20.61 7.35
N GLY A 83 28.77 -20.61 6.31
CA GLY A 83 29.38 -21.80 5.74
C GLY A 83 28.45 -22.58 4.79
N ASP A 84 27.39 -21.92 4.31
CA ASP A 84 26.46 -22.52 3.33
C ASP A 84 27.05 -22.54 1.91
N ILE A 85 28.02 -21.65 1.65
CA ILE A 85 28.80 -21.61 0.41
C ILE A 85 30.29 -21.49 0.70
N ASP A 86 31.12 -22.04 -0.20
CA ASP A 86 32.59 -22.10 -0.03
C ASP A 86 33.32 -20.87 -0.58
N CYS A 87 32.67 -19.98 -1.30
CA CYS A 87 33.27 -18.82 -1.96
C CYS A 87 32.44 -17.53 -1.72
N ASN A 88 33.14 -16.40 -1.79
CA ASN A 88 32.51 -15.08 -1.67
C ASN A 88 32.60 -14.33 -3.01
N LEU A 89 31.93 -13.18 -3.12
CA LEU A 89 32.07 -12.29 -4.28
C LEU A 89 33.46 -11.68 -4.33
N GLU A 90 34.08 -11.73 -5.49
CA GLU A 90 35.38 -11.10 -5.77
C GLU A 90 35.24 -10.03 -6.86
N ASP A 91 36.12 -9.04 -6.86
CA ASP A 91 36.23 -8.00 -7.90
C ASP A 91 34.92 -7.24 -8.16
N VAL A 92 34.06 -7.05 -7.13
CA VAL A 92 32.75 -6.42 -7.25
C VAL A 92 32.83 -4.99 -7.76
N LYS A 93 32.12 -4.68 -8.84
CA LYS A 93 32.01 -3.35 -9.44
C LYS A 93 30.55 -3.04 -9.70
N VAL A 94 30.08 -1.90 -9.22
CA VAL A 94 28.71 -1.43 -9.43
C VAL A 94 28.75 -0.20 -10.34
N TYR A 95 27.98 -0.25 -11.42
CA TYR A 95 27.82 0.82 -12.39
C TYR A 95 26.42 1.39 -12.29
N SER A 96 26.28 2.71 -12.45
CA SER A 96 24.97 3.40 -12.35
C SER A 96 24.66 4.28 -13.56
N PHE A 97 25.32 4.05 -14.69
CA PHE A 97 25.14 4.83 -15.91
C PHE A 97 24.17 4.13 -16.87
N GLY A 98 22.95 4.63 -16.96
CA GLY A 98 21.90 4.08 -17.85
C GLY A 98 21.10 2.90 -17.28
N GLY A 99 21.32 2.53 -16.03
CA GLY A 99 20.76 1.42 -15.29
C GLY A 99 21.70 1.05 -14.14
N ILE A 100 21.32 0.07 -13.34
CA ILE A 100 22.21 -0.54 -12.36
C ILE A 100 22.76 -1.82 -12.96
N GLU A 101 24.09 -1.97 -12.92
CA GLU A 101 24.80 -3.15 -13.37
C GLU A 101 25.84 -3.51 -12.30
N ILE A 102 25.91 -4.77 -11.92
CA ILE A 102 26.91 -5.29 -11.00
C ILE A 102 27.73 -6.38 -11.68
N ASP A 103 29.03 -6.15 -11.82
CA ASP A 103 30.01 -7.15 -12.26
C ASP A 103 30.75 -7.72 -11.07
N PHE A 104 30.95 -9.02 -11.05
CA PHE A 104 31.70 -9.70 -10.01
C PHE A 104 32.24 -11.05 -10.47
N LYS A 105 33.16 -11.61 -9.67
CA LYS A 105 33.55 -13.02 -9.81
C LYS A 105 32.98 -13.82 -8.66
N PHE A 106 32.56 -15.05 -8.98
CA PHE A 106 32.03 -16.01 -8.03
C PHE A 106 32.37 -17.42 -8.50
N ASP A 107 32.91 -18.27 -7.63
CA ASP A 107 33.34 -19.65 -7.91
C ASP A 107 34.12 -19.81 -9.24
N GLY A 108 35.09 -18.90 -9.45
CA GLY A 108 35.93 -18.87 -10.66
C GLY A 108 35.26 -18.41 -11.95
N GLY A 109 33.95 -18.11 -11.93
CA GLY A 109 33.18 -17.50 -13.03
C GLY A 109 33.15 -15.97 -12.94
N CYS A 110 32.85 -15.32 -14.07
CA CYS A 110 32.55 -13.89 -14.13
C CYS A 110 31.07 -13.72 -14.43
N TYR A 111 30.40 -12.89 -13.67
CA TYR A 111 28.96 -12.64 -13.74
C TYR A 111 28.67 -11.16 -13.88
N THR A 112 27.63 -10.83 -14.62
CA THR A 112 27.03 -9.51 -14.73
C THR A 112 25.56 -9.63 -14.46
N ILE A 113 25.03 -8.83 -13.55
CA ILE A 113 23.58 -8.73 -13.25
C ILE A 113 23.14 -7.31 -13.58
N CYS A 114 22.22 -7.20 -14.52
CA CYS A 114 21.67 -5.92 -14.99
C CYS A 114 20.21 -5.70 -14.56
N ASP A 115 19.48 -6.77 -14.26
CA ASP A 115 18.06 -6.72 -13.92
C ASP A 115 17.63 -7.86 -12.99
N GLU A 116 16.34 -7.89 -12.69
CA GLU A 116 15.72 -8.89 -11.82
C GLU A 116 15.77 -10.31 -12.37
N ILE A 117 15.84 -10.47 -13.70
CA ILE A 117 15.90 -11.78 -14.35
C ILE A 117 17.30 -12.37 -14.21
N ASP A 118 18.33 -11.55 -14.37
CA ASP A 118 19.71 -11.96 -14.14
C ASP A 118 19.93 -12.34 -12.68
N LEU A 119 19.31 -11.59 -11.74
CA LEU A 119 19.36 -11.92 -10.32
C LEU A 119 18.72 -13.29 -10.04
N GLU A 120 17.49 -13.51 -10.52
CA GLU A 120 16.80 -14.80 -10.34
C GLU A 120 17.64 -15.95 -10.92
N TYR A 121 18.23 -15.76 -12.11
CA TYR A 121 19.09 -16.76 -12.73
C TYR A 121 20.32 -17.08 -11.89
N PHE A 122 20.98 -16.06 -11.33
CA PHE A 122 22.15 -16.24 -10.46
C PHE A 122 21.78 -17.00 -9.18
N LEU A 123 20.70 -16.64 -8.52
CA LEU A 123 20.22 -17.31 -7.29
C LEU A 123 19.95 -18.80 -7.57
N LYS A 124 19.27 -19.11 -8.66
CA LYS A 124 18.94 -20.51 -9.04
C LYS A 124 20.16 -21.32 -9.45
N ARG A 125 21.08 -20.74 -10.20
CA ARG A 125 22.18 -21.49 -10.86
C ARG A 125 23.45 -21.52 -10.09
N CYS A 126 23.76 -20.47 -9.35
CA CYS A 126 25.01 -20.31 -8.65
C CYS A 126 24.88 -20.55 -7.14
N LEU A 127 23.72 -20.25 -6.58
CA LEU A 127 23.44 -20.48 -5.15
C LEU A 127 22.48 -21.67 -4.91
N ASP A 128 22.02 -22.34 -5.96
CA ASP A 128 21.12 -23.51 -5.90
C ASP A 128 19.82 -23.26 -5.09
N MET A 129 19.32 -22.03 -5.11
CA MET A 129 18.09 -21.64 -4.40
C MET A 129 16.84 -21.91 -5.24
N ASP A 130 15.79 -22.50 -4.68
CA ASP A 130 14.49 -22.65 -5.38
C ASP A 130 13.63 -21.39 -5.22
N VAL A 131 13.97 -20.38 -5.98
CA VAL A 131 13.30 -19.07 -5.95
C VAL A 131 12.40 -18.84 -7.15
N GLU A 132 11.48 -17.88 -7.04
CA GLU A 132 10.61 -17.45 -8.11
C GLU A 132 10.50 -15.92 -8.13
N LEU A 133 10.73 -15.34 -9.33
CA LEU A 133 10.57 -13.92 -9.58
C LEU A 133 9.08 -13.57 -9.69
N GLY A 134 8.63 -12.60 -8.92
CA GLY A 134 7.31 -12.01 -9.02
C GLY A 134 7.38 -10.49 -9.09
N TYR A 135 6.26 -9.88 -9.50
CA TYR A 135 6.14 -8.43 -9.58
C TYR A 135 5.10 -7.93 -8.59
N CYS A 136 5.35 -6.77 -7.98
CA CYS A 136 4.43 -6.13 -7.07
C CYS A 136 4.14 -4.68 -7.45
N GLN A 137 2.97 -4.22 -7.03
CA GLN A 137 2.49 -2.87 -7.27
C GLN A 137 2.02 -2.25 -5.96
N GLU A 138 2.54 -1.08 -5.63
CA GLU A 138 1.99 -0.26 -4.55
C GLU A 138 0.71 0.43 -5.02
N LYS A 139 -0.42 0.13 -4.40
CA LYS A 139 -1.73 0.67 -4.76
C LYS A 139 -2.53 1.11 -3.54
N TYR A 140 -3.27 2.22 -3.69
CA TYR A 140 -4.22 2.61 -2.67
C TYR A 140 -5.40 1.65 -2.61
N MET A 141 -5.56 1.00 -1.45
CA MET A 141 -6.67 0.11 -1.14
C MET A 141 -7.60 0.75 -0.12
N ILE A 142 -8.91 0.56 -0.31
CA ILE A 142 -9.92 0.99 0.64
C ILE A 142 -10.01 -0.04 1.76
N GLN A 143 -10.02 0.44 2.99
CA GLN A 143 -10.27 -0.41 4.16
C GLN A 143 -11.78 -0.67 4.24
N TYR A 144 -12.17 -1.92 4.01
CA TYR A 144 -13.56 -2.33 3.73
C TYR A 144 -14.52 -2.13 4.91
N ASP A 145 -14.02 -2.08 6.13
CA ASP A 145 -14.78 -1.91 7.36
C ASP A 145 -14.92 -0.45 7.78
N THR A 146 -14.56 0.50 6.91
CA THR A 146 -14.64 1.93 7.20
C THR A 146 -15.72 2.63 6.37
N PHE A 147 -16.62 3.33 7.07
CA PHE A 147 -17.65 4.18 6.47
C PHE A 147 -17.97 5.33 7.44
N PHE A 148 -17.86 6.57 6.98
CA PHE A 148 -18.14 7.77 7.79
C PHE A 148 -18.96 8.77 6.98
N MET A 149 -19.92 9.41 7.61
CA MET A 149 -20.74 10.45 6.95
C MET A 149 -19.97 11.77 6.83
N THR A 150 -18.98 12.00 7.70
CA THR A 150 -18.23 13.26 7.75
C THR A 150 -16.71 13.04 7.72
N LEU A 151 -16.00 14.04 7.18
CA LEU A 151 -14.54 14.03 7.15
C LEU A 151 -13.95 14.09 8.57
N ARG A 152 -14.60 14.81 9.49
CA ARG A 152 -14.14 14.92 10.88
C ARG A 152 -14.11 13.54 11.54
N GLU A 153 -15.20 12.80 11.44
CA GLU A 153 -15.33 11.46 12.00
C GLU A 153 -14.27 10.51 11.43
N ALA A 154 -14.04 10.54 10.11
CA ALA A 154 -13.01 9.75 9.47
C ALA A 154 -11.59 10.09 9.98
N LYS A 155 -11.30 11.39 10.20
CA LYS A 155 -10.02 11.82 10.76
C LYS A 155 -9.86 11.39 12.22
N GLU A 156 -10.90 11.54 13.04
CA GLU A 156 -10.88 11.10 14.44
C GLU A 156 -10.70 9.59 14.56
N HIS A 157 -11.36 8.81 13.68
CA HIS A 157 -11.18 7.37 13.62
C HIS A 157 -9.73 7.00 13.31
N LEU A 158 -9.15 7.62 12.28
CA LEU A 158 -7.77 7.37 11.89
C LEU A 158 -6.78 7.70 13.02
N GLU A 159 -6.98 8.81 13.71
CA GLU A 159 -6.13 9.21 14.84
C GLU A 159 -6.22 8.22 16.01
N LYS A 160 -7.44 7.81 16.38
CA LYS A 160 -7.67 6.87 17.49
C LYS A 160 -7.17 5.46 17.20
N ASN A 161 -7.22 5.05 15.94
CA ASN A 161 -6.89 3.69 15.49
C ASN A 161 -5.60 3.62 14.67
N LYS A 162 -4.74 4.58 14.81
CA LYS A 162 -3.49 4.76 14.07
C LYS A 162 -2.63 3.48 14.00
N HIS A 163 -2.66 2.67 15.04
CA HIS A 163 -1.89 1.41 15.13
C HIS A 163 -2.39 0.29 14.21
N HIS A 164 -3.58 0.43 13.61
CA HIS A 164 -4.12 -0.50 12.61
C HIS A 164 -3.80 -0.10 11.17
N TYR A 165 -3.19 1.06 10.97
CA TYR A 165 -2.94 1.63 9.65
C TYR A 165 -1.46 1.92 9.44
N ASN A 166 -1.01 1.86 8.19
CA ASN A 166 0.33 2.31 7.85
C ASN A 166 0.40 3.84 7.70
N ASN A 167 1.61 4.36 7.53
CA ASN A 167 1.87 5.81 7.44
C ASN A 167 1.28 6.51 6.20
N THR A 168 0.76 5.75 5.24
CA THR A 168 0.12 6.27 4.02
C THR A 168 -1.39 6.41 4.14
N ALA A 169 -1.96 5.95 5.27
CA ALA A 169 -3.40 5.96 5.51
C ALA A 169 -3.96 7.37 5.56
N LYS A 170 -5.09 7.56 4.89
CA LYS A 170 -5.80 8.84 4.85
C LYS A 170 -7.28 8.70 4.56
N PRO A 171 -8.12 9.65 5.02
CA PRO A 171 -9.49 9.74 4.58
C PRO A 171 -9.60 9.93 3.06
N TYR A 172 -10.55 9.28 2.46
CA TYR A 172 -10.85 9.37 1.04
C TYR A 172 -12.36 9.51 0.82
N ALA A 173 -12.74 10.54 0.06
CA ALA A 173 -14.13 10.78 -0.26
C ALA A 173 -14.59 9.85 -1.39
N MET A 174 -15.70 9.19 -1.16
CA MET A 174 -16.39 8.36 -2.14
C MET A 174 -17.79 8.88 -2.41
N THR A 175 -18.40 8.44 -3.50
CA THR A 175 -19.78 8.75 -3.83
C THR A 175 -20.65 7.49 -3.81
N ALA A 176 -21.83 7.60 -3.24
CA ALA A 176 -22.83 6.52 -3.22
C ALA A 176 -23.64 6.49 -4.52
N TRP A 177 -22.97 6.48 -5.66
CA TRP A 177 -23.62 6.47 -6.98
C TRP A 177 -24.60 5.32 -7.14
N ARG A 178 -25.75 5.61 -7.74
CA ARG A 178 -26.82 4.65 -8.00
C ARG A 178 -27.46 4.05 -6.75
N SER A 179 -27.41 4.78 -5.64
CA SER A 179 -28.10 4.40 -4.42
C SER A 179 -29.20 5.43 -4.08
N PRO A 180 -30.40 5.34 -4.68
CA PRO A 180 -31.47 6.33 -4.48
C PRO A 180 -31.88 6.48 -3.01
N GLN A 181 -31.72 5.42 -2.22
CA GLN A 181 -32.01 5.46 -0.79
C GLN A 181 -31.01 6.31 -0.02
N VAL A 182 -29.71 6.20 -0.35
CA VAL A 182 -28.67 7.02 0.25
C VAL A 182 -28.81 8.48 -0.18
N GLU A 183 -29.06 8.75 -1.46
CA GLU A 183 -29.34 10.07 -1.98
C GLU A 183 -30.51 10.73 -1.22
N ARG A 184 -31.61 10.00 -1.08
CA ARG A 184 -32.79 10.48 -0.37
C ARG A 184 -32.52 10.72 1.12
N LEU A 185 -31.76 9.85 1.76
CA LEU A 185 -31.37 10.03 3.16
C LEU A 185 -30.52 11.30 3.35
N TYR A 186 -29.56 11.51 2.47
CA TYR A 186 -28.70 12.71 2.51
C TYR A 186 -29.52 13.99 2.28
N GLU A 187 -30.44 13.99 1.31
CA GLU A 187 -31.37 15.11 1.08
C GLU A 187 -32.18 15.44 2.34
N ILE A 188 -32.73 14.43 3.00
CA ILE A 188 -33.49 14.62 4.25
C ILE A 188 -32.62 15.23 5.32
N ILE A 189 -31.41 14.70 5.56
CA ILE A 189 -30.53 15.20 6.60
C ILE A 189 -30.11 16.65 6.31
N GLN A 190 -29.73 16.97 5.08
CA GLN A 190 -29.20 18.28 4.71
C GLN A 190 -30.26 19.38 4.61
N ASN A 191 -31.50 19.03 4.19
CA ASN A 191 -32.54 20.03 3.93
C ASN A 191 -33.54 20.21 5.07
N THR A 192 -33.51 19.36 6.11
CA THR A 192 -34.40 19.51 7.26
C THR A 192 -33.77 20.41 8.32
N ASP A 193 -34.52 21.39 8.79
CA ASP A 193 -34.17 22.13 10.01
C ASP A 193 -34.67 21.36 11.23
N TRP A 194 -33.73 20.60 11.82
CA TRP A 194 -34.07 19.73 12.96
C TRP A 194 -34.37 20.51 14.25
N SER A 195 -33.98 21.80 14.33
CA SER A 195 -34.27 22.65 15.51
C SER A 195 -35.74 22.96 15.67
N GLU A 196 -36.49 23.03 14.56
CA GLU A 196 -37.94 23.27 14.60
C GLU A 196 -38.72 22.15 15.32
N LEU A 197 -38.15 20.95 15.42
CA LEU A 197 -38.77 19.82 16.10
C LEU A 197 -38.61 19.86 17.63
N ASP A 198 -37.74 20.71 18.16
CA ASP A 198 -37.58 20.89 19.62
C ASP A 198 -38.67 21.82 20.21
N GLU A 199 -39.24 22.70 19.39
CA GLU A 199 -40.26 23.66 19.82
C GLU A 199 -41.69 23.08 19.94
N THR A 200 -41.89 21.86 19.44
CA THR A 200 -43.22 21.20 19.37
C THR A 200 -43.47 20.17 20.48
N ASN A 201 -42.58 20.03 21.46
CA ASN A 201 -42.72 19.18 22.65
C ASN A 201 -42.46 20.06 23.89
#